data_1d2df32caf911e99da2447017e9bf7d1
#
_entry.id   1d2df32caf911e99da2447017e9bf7d1
#
_cell.length_a   1.000
_cell.length_b   1.000
_cell.length_c   1.000
_cell.angle_alpha   90.00
_cell.angle_beta   90.00
_cell.angle_gamma   90.00
#
_symmetry.space_group_name_H-M   'P 1'
#
loop_
_entity.id
_entity.type
_entity.pdbx_description
1 polymer ?
#
loop_
_entity_poly.entity_id
_entity_poly.type
_entity_poly.pdbx_seq_one_letter_code
_entity_poly.pdbx_strand_id
1 'polypeptide(L)'
;TEISEYTEFPEMMDGRIKTLHPRVHGALLGRQGVDDEVMSQHGIEGIDLLVVNLYPFESTIKKAGVTLEEAIENIDIGGPAMLRAAAKNHDRVTVLVNPEDYEEMLEELSTYGGISHANRHILAAKAFAHTARYDGLIANYLSAINDNEEVQDFPRFFTQQFKHRSELRYGENPHQKAAFYTEQNPPAGTIGHAWQIQGKALSYNNIADADAALSCAKEFHETPVCVIVKHANPCGVATDDNQTMAYLKAFATDPTSAFGGVLAFNRKLTGKTAESILDKQFAEVIVAPDFDKEALKIFATKKNLRVICCGELPAKAKPWKMFKRVSGGLLVQDADIEMIDVKTAEVVTKRKPTEQELTDLAFAWKVGKWVKSNAIVYAKDAQTIGVGAGQMSRVVSARIASIKADDAGLKVTGSVMASDAFFPFRDGIDAAAQAGITAVIQPGGSIRDEEGIQAADAHAMA
;
A
#
# COMPACT_ATOMS: atom_id res chain seq x y z
N THR A 1 25.48 37.03 -6.91
CA THR A 1 24.61 38.24 -7.07
C THR A 1 23.29 37.94 -6.40
N GLU A 2 22.87 38.81 -5.49
CA GLU A 2 21.54 38.73 -4.88
C GLU A 2 20.46 39.08 -5.91
N ILE A 3 19.26 38.53 -5.74
CA ILE A 3 18.16 38.78 -6.67
C ILE A 3 17.74 40.24 -6.74
N SER A 4 17.82 40.93 -5.63
CA SER A 4 17.56 42.40 -5.55
C SER A 4 18.56 43.22 -6.35
N GLU A 5 19.83 42.81 -6.45
CA GLU A 5 20.84 43.44 -7.29
C GLU A 5 20.55 43.17 -8.76
N TYR A 6 20.17 41.94 -9.13
CA TYR A 6 19.82 41.55 -10.49
C TYR A 6 18.56 42.27 -10.99
N THR A 7 17.55 42.38 -10.15
CA THR A 7 16.27 43.02 -10.52
C THR A 7 16.30 44.55 -10.39
N GLU A 8 17.30 45.10 -9.68
CA GLU A 8 17.35 46.52 -9.24
C GLU A 8 16.08 46.92 -8.43
N PHE A 9 15.50 45.94 -7.73
CA PHE A 9 14.27 46.11 -6.97
C PHE A 9 14.39 45.47 -5.58
N PRO A 10 14.02 46.20 -4.51
CA PRO A 10 14.16 45.67 -3.16
C PRO A 10 13.21 44.54 -2.90
N GLU A 11 13.64 43.58 -2.03
CA GLU A 11 12.75 42.60 -1.41
C GLU A 11 11.74 43.34 -0.52
N MET A 12 10.43 42.98 -0.62
CA MET A 12 9.36 43.66 0.09
C MET A 12 8.39 42.64 0.70
N MET A 13 7.56 43.14 1.66
CA MET A 13 6.47 42.40 2.29
C MET A 13 6.99 41.10 2.93
N ASP A 14 8.03 41.23 3.76
CA ASP A 14 8.69 40.09 4.46
C ASP A 14 9.11 38.94 3.52
N GLY A 15 9.58 39.30 2.31
CA GLY A 15 10.05 38.30 1.32
C GLY A 15 9.00 37.74 0.39
N ARG A 16 7.73 38.09 0.54
CA ARG A 16 6.65 37.63 -0.34
C ARG A 16 6.81 38.12 -1.79
N ILE A 17 7.48 39.25 -2.00
CA ILE A 17 7.88 39.77 -3.31
C ILE A 17 9.40 39.84 -3.38
N LYS A 18 9.99 38.90 -4.09
CA LYS A 18 11.42 38.77 -4.28
C LYS A 18 11.76 38.39 -5.74
N THR A 19 11.21 37.27 -6.21
CA THR A 19 11.48 36.71 -7.54
C THR A 19 10.37 36.98 -8.55
N LEU A 20 9.22 37.50 -8.14
CA LEU A 20 8.09 37.88 -9.01
C LEU A 20 8.36 39.19 -9.72
N HIS A 21 9.33 39.19 -10.61
CA HIS A 21 9.79 40.39 -11.32
C HIS A 21 9.91 40.15 -12.83
N PRO A 22 9.55 41.11 -13.71
CA PRO A 22 9.64 40.96 -15.16
C PRO A 22 11.03 40.56 -15.68
N ARG A 23 12.12 41.08 -15.07
CA ARG A 23 13.48 40.66 -15.44
C ARG A 23 13.72 39.17 -15.23
N VAL A 24 13.30 38.61 -14.08
CA VAL A 24 13.46 37.18 -13.78
C VAL A 24 12.62 36.31 -14.72
N HIS A 25 11.33 36.63 -14.84
CA HIS A 25 10.44 35.85 -15.69
C HIS A 25 10.71 36.06 -17.19
N GLY A 26 11.12 37.26 -17.62
CA GLY A 26 11.58 37.50 -18.98
C GLY A 26 12.83 36.70 -19.33
N ALA A 27 13.79 36.61 -18.39
CA ALA A 27 15.01 35.82 -18.56
C ALA A 27 14.71 34.31 -18.69
N LEU A 28 13.69 33.80 -18.00
CA LEU A 28 13.26 32.41 -18.08
C LEU A 28 12.36 32.10 -19.29
N LEU A 29 11.52 33.05 -19.72
CA LEU A 29 10.50 32.86 -20.75
C LEU A 29 10.96 33.30 -22.14
N GLY A 30 11.99 34.12 -22.25
CA GLY A 30 12.48 34.65 -23.52
C GLY A 30 12.92 33.56 -24.49
N ARG A 31 12.38 33.63 -25.72
CA ARG A 31 12.65 32.66 -26.78
C ARG A 31 13.82 33.17 -27.62
N GLN A 32 14.88 32.37 -27.68
CA GLN A 32 16.07 32.71 -28.47
C GLN A 32 15.73 32.90 -29.96
N GLY A 33 16.22 33.97 -30.54
CA GLY A 33 15.95 34.32 -31.95
C GLY A 33 14.59 34.95 -32.23
N VAL A 34 13.70 35.00 -31.22
CA VAL A 34 12.35 35.61 -31.34
C VAL A 34 12.19 36.82 -30.46
N ASP A 35 12.59 36.76 -29.18
CA ASP A 35 12.38 37.79 -28.20
C ASP A 35 13.65 38.60 -27.87
N ASP A 36 14.77 38.33 -28.60
CA ASP A 36 16.10 38.89 -28.30
C ASP A 36 16.11 40.42 -28.33
N GLU A 37 15.39 41.06 -29.28
CA GLU A 37 15.31 42.53 -29.40
C GLU A 37 14.62 43.12 -28.17
N VAL A 38 13.48 42.57 -27.74
CA VAL A 38 12.74 43.07 -26.59
C VAL A 38 13.54 42.81 -25.31
N MET A 39 14.18 41.67 -25.17
CA MET A 39 15.05 41.36 -24.01
C MET A 39 16.20 42.38 -23.93
N SER A 40 16.85 42.66 -25.05
CA SER A 40 17.93 43.65 -25.12
C SER A 40 17.47 45.05 -24.76
N GLN A 41 16.31 45.49 -25.29
CA GLN A 41 15.72 46.83 -24.96
C GLN A 41 15.47 47.03 -23.47
N HIS A 42 15.16 45.93 -22.75
CA HIS A 42 14.86 45.94 -21.31
C HIS A 42 16.01 45.47 -20.42
N GLY A 43 17.21 45.24 -20.98
CA GLY A 43 18.38 44.74 -20.25
C GLY A 43 18.16 43.40 -19.58
N ILE A 44 17.42 42.50 -20.23
CA ILE A 44 17.12 41.16 -19.73
C ILE A 44 18.14 40.17 -20.33
N GLU A 45 18.97 39.59 -19.48
CA GLU A 45 19.87 38.52 -19.86
C GLU A 45 19.16 37.17 -19.63
N GLY A 46 19.34 36.22 -20.55
CA GLY A 46 18.69 34.93 -20.45
C GLY A 46 19.25 34.04 -19.32
N ILE A 47 18.39 33.35 -18.65
CA ILE A 47 18.72 32.30 -17.64
C ILE A 47 18.67 30.95 -18.33
N ASP A 48 19.76 30.19 -18.33
CA ASP A 48 19.87 28.88 -19.00
C ASP A 48 19.61 27.70 -18.06
N LEU A 49 19.80 27.91 -16.74
CA LEU A 49 19.61 26.90 -15.70
C LEU A 49 18.87 27.52 -14.52
N LEU A 50 17.79 26.84 -14.11
CA LEU A 50 17.04 27.16 -12.91
C LEU A 50 17.05 25.96 -11.97
N VAL A 51 17.48 26.17 -10.72
CA VAL A 51 17.45 25.16 -9.66
C VAL A 51 16.64 25.73 -8.50
N VAL A 52 15.52 25.08 -8.15
CA VAL A 52 14.64 25.55 -7.06
C VAL A 52 14.16 24.38 -6.24
N ASN A 53 14.36 24.47 -4.92
CA ASN A 53 13.69 23.64 -3.94
C ASN A 53 12.60 24.49 -3.27
N LEU A 54 11.34 24.05 -3.37
CA LEU A 54 10.20 24.78 -2.81
C LEU A 54 10.22 24.77 -1.28
N TYR A 55 9.53 25.71 -0.69
CA TYR A 55 9.30 25.72 0.76
C TYR A 55 8.70 24.40 1.23
N PRO A 56 9.10 23.89 2.40
CA PRO A 56 8.78 22.53 2.84
C PRO A 56 7.37 22.41 3.43
N PHE A 57 6.34 22.82 2.69
CA PHE A 57 4.95 22.83 3.12
C PHE A 57 4.49 21.50 3.71
N GLU A 58 4.78 20.37 3.02
CA GLU A 58 4.40 19.04 3.48
C GLU A 58 4.97 18.69 4.85
N SER A 59 6.23 19.03 5.11
CA SER A 59 6.85 18.78 6.42
C SER A 59 6.37 19.74 7.49
N THR A 60 5.98 20.95 7.10
CA THR A 60 5.43 21.95 8.02
C THR A 60 4.07 21.53 8.56
N ILE A 61 3.14 21.12 7.68
CA ILE A 61 1.80 20.68 8.10
C ILE A 61 1.78 19.35 8.89
N LYS A 62 2.89 18.58 8.86
CA LYS A 62 3.06 17.36 9.66
C LYS A 62 3.59 17.60 11.07
N LYS A 63 3.98 18.84 11.41
CA LYS A 63 4.45 19.17 12.76
C LYS A 63 3.28 19.18 13.74
N ALA A 64 3.49 18.61 14.93
CA ALA A 64 2.48 18.68 15.98
C ALA A 64 2.26 20.13 16.42
N GLY A 65 1.01 20.58 16.45
CA GLY A 65 0.62 21.92 16.90
C GLY A 65 0.90 23.02 15.90
N VAL A 66 1.15 22.74 14.61
CA VAL A 66 1.27 23.75 13.55
C VAL A 66 -0.01 24.59 13.48
N THR A 67 0.14 25.91 13.40
CA THR A 67 -0.98 26.82 13.21
C THR A 67 -1.31 26.99 11.72
N LEU A 68 -2.53 27.45 11.43
CA LEU A 68 -2.92 27.78 10.04
C LEU A 68 -2.03 28.88 9.46
N GLU A 69 -1.69 29.87 10.26
CA GLU A 69 -0.80 30.99 9.86
C GLU A 69 0.59 30.46 9.47
N GLU A 70 1.20 29.58 10.30
CA GLU A 70 2.49 28.97 9.97
C GLU A 70 2.41 28.12 8.70
N ALA A 71 1.32 27.41 8.46
CA ALA A 71 1.11 26.64 7.24
C ALA A 71 1.03 27.57 6.02
N ILE A 72 0.27 28.68 6.11
CA ILE A 72 0.11 29.67 5.03
C ILE A 72 1.46 30.33 4.70
N GLU A 73 2.23 30.76 5.71
CA GLU A 73 3.55 31.38 5.48
C GLU A 73 4.57 30.42 4.83
N ASN A 74 4.35 29.12 4.89
CA ASN A 74 5.17 28.13 4.19
C ASN A 74 4.65 27.76 2.79
N ILE A 75 3.70 28.52 2.24
CA ILE A 75 3.28 28.41 0.84
C ILE A 75 4.21 29.24 -0.04
N ASP A 76 5.00 28.56 -0.86
CA ASP A 76 5.90 29.19 -1.83
C ASP A 76 5.11 29.68 -3.06
N ILE A 77 5.24 30.94 -3.39
CA ILE A 77 4.61 31.58 -4.57
C ILE A 77 5.63 31.74 -5.69
N GLY A 78 6.78 32.33 -5.37
CA GLY A 78 7.81 32.65 -6.35
C GLY A 78 8.48 31.43 -6.97
N GLY A 79 8.76 30.40 -6.16
CA GLY A 79 9.37 29.15 -6.61
C GLY A 79 8.53 28.43 -7.67
N PRO A 80 7.26 28.10 -7.43
CA PRO A 80 6.38 27.51 -8.43
C PRO A 80 6.23 28.36 -9.69
N ALA A 81 6.17 29.67 -9.56
CA ALA A 81 6.07 30.57 -10.72
C ALA A 81 7.32 30.50 -11.61
N MET A 82 8.53 30.52 -11.03
CA MET A 82 9.78 30.36 -11.77
C MET A 82 9.91 28.97 -12.40
N LEU A 83 9.59 27.91 -11.65
CA LEU A 83 9.63 26.53 -12.14
C LEU A 83 8.74 26.34 -13.37
N ARG A 84 7.52 26.87 -13.33
CA ARG A 84 6.57 26.79 -14.45
C ARG A 84 7.04 27.60 -15.65
N ALA A 85 7.65 28.77 -15.43
CA ALA A 85 8.21 29.61 -16.49
C ALA A 85 9.37 28.88 -17.20
N ALA A 86 10.35 28.37 -16.45
CA ALA A 86 11.48 27.63 -16.97
C ALA A 86 11.04 26.34 -17.70
N ALA A 87 10.15 25.55 -17.08
CA ALA A 87 9.63 24.31 -17.69
C ALA A 87 8.87 24.59 -19.00
N LYS A 88 8.11 25.68 -19.08
CA LYS A 88 7.44 26.09 -20.32
C LYS A 88 8.44 26.39 -21.45
N ASN A 89 9.61 26.92 -21.13
CA ASN A 89 10.66 27.29 -22.07
C ASN A 89 11.83 26.26 -22.11
N HIS A 90 11.51 24.97 -21.96
CA HIS A 90 12.50 23.89 -21.92
C HIS A 90 13.29 23.71 -23.22
N ASP A 91 12.87 24.31 -24.30
CA ASP A 91 13.67 24.37 -25.54
C ASP A 91 15.03 25.06 -25.27
N ARG A 92 15.08 25.97 -24.31
CA ARG A 92 16.27 26.71 -23.93
C ARG A 92 16.68 26.45 -22.48
N VAL A 93 15.75 26.48 -21.51
CA VAL A 93 16.05 26.49 -20.07
C VAL A 93 16.04 25.09 -19.49
N THR A 94 17.09 24.75 -18.76
CA THR A 94 17.14 23.56 -17.90
C THR A 94 16.52 23.90 -16.55
N VAL A 95 15.61 23.03 -16.04
CA VAL A 95 14.98 23.24 -14.75
C VAL A 95 15.17 22.02 -13.85
N LEU A 96 15.68 22.23 -12.63
CA LEU A 96 15.92 21.18 -11.64
C LEU A 96 15.09 21.43 -10.38
N VAL A 97 14.38 20.40 -9.92
CA VAL A 97 13.50 20.43 -8.74
C VAL A 97 13.88 19.38 -7.70
N ASN A 98 14.78 18.45 -8.05
CA ASN A 98 15.18 17.35 -7.17
C ASN A 98 16.71 17.24 -7.13
N PRO A 99 17.33 17.28 -5.93
CA PRO A 99 18.78 17.08 -5.78
C PRO A 99 19.32 15.77 -6.37
N GLU A 100 18.48 14.71 -6.45
CA GLU A 100 18.87 13.44 -7.07
C GLU A 100 19.24 13.57 -8.56
N ASP A 101 18.78 14.63 -9.24
CA ASP A 101 19.09 14.86 -10.65
C ASP A 101 20.40 15.64 -10.87
N TYR A 102 21.01 16.20 -9.82
CA TYR A 102 22.16 17.10 -9.94
C TYR A 102 23.39 16.41 -10.52
N GLU A 103 23.70 15.21 -10.04
CA GLU A 103 24.92 14.49 -10.44
C GLU A 103 24.90 14.16 -11.93
N GLU A 104 23.78 13.60 -12.42
CA GLU A 104 23.60 13.27 -13.84
C GLU A 104 23.68 14.53 -14.73
N MET A 105 23.05 15.63 -14.29
CA MET A 105 23.06 16.87 -15.05
C MET A 105 24.44 17.56 -15.05
N LEU A 106 25.19 17.47 -13.96
CA LEU A 106 26.57 17.97 -13.89
C LEU A 106 27.52 17.16 -14.79
N GLU A 107 27.33 15.84 -14.86
CA GLU A 107 28.10 14.98 -15.76
C GLU A 107 27.82 15.33 -17.23
N GLU A 108 26.56 15.49 -17.60
CA GLU A 108 26.17 15.88 -18.97
C GLU A 108 26.71 17.28 -19.33
N LEU A 109 26.56 18.24 -18.45
CA LEU A 109 27.06 19.61 -18.62
C LEU A 109 28.60 19.64 -18.80
N SER A 110 29.33 18.88 -17.99
CA SER A 110 30.79 18.82 -18.05
C SER A 110 31.29 18.12 -19.31
N THR A 111 30.56 17.12 -19.79
CA THR A 111 30.95 16.30 -20.94
C THR A 111 30.63 16.99 -22.28
N TYR A 112 29.46 17.62 -22.37
CA TYR A 112 28.93 18.16 -23.63
C TYR A 112 28.81 19.69 -23.67
N GLY A 113 29.09 20.38 -22.54
CA GLY A 113 28.95 21.83 -22.44
C GLY A 113 27.51 22.33 -22.39
N GLY A 114 26.55 21.46 -22.23
CA GLY A 114 25.12 21.79 -22.14
C GLY A 114 24.25 20.56 -21.84
N ILE A 115 22.99 20.79 -21.53
CA ILE A 115 22.00 19.73 -21.30
C ILE A 115 21.23 19.50 -22.61
N SER A 116 21.06 18.24 -22.99
CA SER A 116 20.32 17.84 -24.19
C SER A 116 18.85 18.26 -24.16
N HIS A 117 18.25 18.52 -25.32
CA HIS A 117 16.83 18.84 -25.43
C HIS A 117 15.96 17.74 -24.84
N ALA A 118 16.33 16.45 -25.01
CA ALA A 118 15.60 15.32 -24.47
C ALA A 118 15.56 15.37 -22.92
N ASN A 119 16.70 15.65 -22.30
CA ASN A 119 16.78 15.75 -20.83
C ASN A 119 16.06 17.02 -20.31
N ARG A 120 16.18 18.15 -21.00
CA ARG A 120 15.39 19.34 -20.66
C ARG A 120 13.88 19.09 -20.72
N HIS A 121 13.39 18.32 -21.71
CA HIS A 121 11.98 17.94 -21.80
C HIS A 121 11.54 17.05 -20.63
N ILE A 122 12.35 16.06 -20.25
CA ILE A 122 12.09 15.18 -19.09
C ILE A 122 12.06 16.02 -17.79
N LEU A 123 13.02 16.90 -17.60
CA LEU A 123 13.12 17.77 -16.44
C LEU A 123 11.96 18.76 -16.37
N ALA A 124 11.49 19.29 -17.49
CA ALA A 124 10.30 20.14 -17.57
C ALA A 124 9.03 19.39 -17.14
N ALA A 125 8.86 18.16 -17.60
CA ALA A 125 7.75 17.30 -17.15
C ALA A 125 7.82 17.03 -15.62
N LYS A 126 9.04 16.77 -15.10
CA LYS A 126 9.27 16.63 -13.65
C LYS A 126 8.91 17.90 -12.88
N ALA A 127 9.28 19.07 -13.39
CA ALA A 127 8.97 20.37 -12.76
C ALA A 127 7.46 20.62 -12.69
N PHE A 128 6.71 20.35 -13.77
CA PHE A 128 5.24 20.44 -13.74
C PHE A 128 4.61 19.41 -12.81
N ALA A 129 5.11 18.17 -12.77
CA ALA A 129 4.64 17.17 -11.82
C ALA A 129 4.91 17.58 -10.37
N HIS A 130 6.07 18.21 -10.10
CA HIS A 130 6.44 18.71 -8.77
C HIS A 130 5.53 19.83 -8.31
N THR A 131 5.27 20.84 -9.15
CA THR A 131 4.34 21.95 -8.81
C THR A 131 2.91 21.45 -8.67
N ALA A 132 2.44 20.53 -9.53
CA ALA A 132 1.10 19.94 -9.42
C ALA A 132 0.90 19.19 -8.09
N ARG A 133 1.92 18.43 -7.64
CA ARG A 133 1.90 17.76 -6.33
C ARG A 133 1.89 18.77 -5.18
N TYR A 134 2.72 19.81 -5.27
CA TYR A 134 2.81 20.85 -4.28
C TYR A 134 1.47 21.58 -4.11
N ASP A 135 0.87 22.05 -5.20
CA ASP A 135 -0.45 22.69 -5.20
C ASP A 135 -1.56 21.74 -4.72
N GLY A 136 -1.47 20.46 -5.08
CA GLY A 136 -2.40 19.42 -4.62
C GLY A 136 -2.37 19.22 -3.11
N LEU A 137 -1.18 19.25 -2.48
CA LEU A 137 -1.03 19.16 -1.02
C LEU A 137 -1.63 20.39 -0.33
N ILE A 138 -1.38 21.59 -0.88
CA ILE A 138 -1.96 22.84 -0.36
C ILE A 138 -3.48 22.81 -0.47
N ALA A 139 -4.00 22.42 -1.64
CA ALA A 139 -5.45 22.31 -1.88
C ALA A 139 -6.12 21.31 -0.93
N ASN A 140 -5.52 20.14 -0.72
CA ASN A 140 -6.01 19.15 0.24
C ASN A 140 -6.06 19.74 1.65
N TYR A 141 -4.96 20.36 2.11
CA TYR A 141 -4.88 20.93 3.45
C TYR A 141 -5.89 22.05 3.66
N LEU A 142 -5.87 23.09 2.82
CA LEU A 142 -6.75 24.25 2.98
C LEU A 142 -8.22 23.91 2.84
N SER A 143 -8.58 22.96 1.95
CA SER A 143 -9.98 22.54 1.77
C SER A 143 -10.47 21.56 2.84
N ALA A 144 -9.58 21.05 3.69
CA ALA A 144 -9.93 20.26 4.86
C ALA A 144 -10.24 21.11 6.10
N ILE A 145 -9.90 22.39 6.09
CA ILE A 145 -10.13 23.28 7.24
C ILE A 145 -11.60 23.73 7.28
N ASN A 146 -12.24 23.56 8.43
CA ASN A 146 -13.61 24.03 8.69
C ASN A 146 -13.64 25.47 9.23
N ASP A 147 -14.84 26.00 9.48
CA ASP A 147 -15.03 27.37 9.96
C ASP A 147 -14.46 27.61 11.38
N ASN A 148 -14.11 26.56 12.12
CA ASN A 148 -13.47 26.61 13.43
C ASN A 148 -11.94 26.43 13.36
N GLU A 149 -11.35 26.50 12.17
CA GLU A 149 -9.93 26.23 11.90
C GLU A 149 -9.44 24.82 12.26
N GLU A 150 -10.36 23.84 12.34
CA GLU A 150 -10.02 22.45 12.59
C GLU A 150 -9.83 21.69 11.26
N VAL A 151 -8.80 20.86 11.20
CA VAL A 151 -8.52 20.01 10.03
C VAL A 151 -9.43 18.79 10.05
N GLN A 152 -10.24 18.63 9.02
CA GLN A 152 -11.15 17.51 8.83
C GLN A 152 -10.47 16.34 8.09
N ASP A 153 -10.92 15.11 8.30
CA ASP A 153 -10.35 13.91 7.70
C ASP A 153 -10.50 13.85 6.18
N PHE A 154 -11.53 14.50 5.63
CA PHE A 154 -11.86 14.48 4.21
C PHE A 154 -11.93 15.90 3.63
N PRO A 155 -10.93 16.31 2.81
CA PRO A 155 -10.94 17.61 2.19
C PRO A 155 -12.04 17.74 1.11
N ARG A 156 -12.51 18.97 0.85
CA ARG A 156 -13.48 19.25 -0.24
C ARG A 156 -12.92 18.94 -1.63
N PHE A 157 -11.63 19.14 -1.83
CA PHE A 157 -10.89 18.80 -3.04
C PHE A 157 -9.83 17.77 -2.67
N PHE A 158 -9.83 16.63 -3.33
CA PHE A 158 -8.89 15.56 -3.06
C PHE A 158 -7.97 15.34 -4.24
N THR A 159 -6.68 15.56 -4.04
CA THR A 159 -5.63 15.36 -5.05
C THR A 159 -4.57 14.41 -4.50
N GLN A 160 -4.24 13.38 -5.25
CA GLN A 160 -3.11 12.49 -4.97
C GLN A 160 -2.36 12.17 -6.25
N GLN A 161 -1.04 12.27 -6.19
CA GLN A 161 -0.17 11.96 -7.32
C GLN A 161 0.54 10.63 -7.10
N PHE A 162 0.55 9.83 -8.16
CA PHE A 162 1.33 8.59 -8.23
C PHE A 162 2.37 8.68 -9.33
N LYS A 163 3.53 8.08 -9.12
CA LYS A 163 4.64 8.00 -10.08
C LYS A 163 4.55 6.67 -10.83
N HIS A 164 4.64 6.72 -12.15
CA HIS A 164 4.75 5.52 -12.99
C HIS A 164 5.98 4.71 -12.59
N ARG A 165 5.80 3.42 -12.31
CA ARG A 165 6.87 2.51 -11.95
C ARG A 165 7.22 1.55 -13.10
N SER A 166 6.21 0.91 -13.67
CA SER A 166 6.41 -0.05 -14.75
C SER A 166 5.13 -0.28 -15.56
N GLU A 167 5.30 -0.58 -16.82
CA GLU A 167 4.27 -1.23 -17.63
C GLU A 167 4.04 -2.66 -17.12
N LEU A 168 2.80 -3.11 -17.15
CA LEU A 168 2.42 -4.49 -16.83
C LEU A 168 2.04 -5.23 -18.11
N ARG A 169 2.26 -6.53 -18.11
CA ARG A 169 2.02 -7.37 -19.29
C ARG A 169 0.57 -7.30 -19.77
N TYR A 170 -0.39 -7.22 -18.84
CA TYR A 170 -1.82 -7.01 -19.05
C TYR A 170 -2.48 -6.67 -17.71
N GLY A 171 -3.75 -6.24 -17.73
CA GLY A 171 -4.55 -5.97 -16.54
C GLY A 171 -5.10 -7.23 -15.89
N GLU A 172 -6.30 -7.13 -15.31
CA GLU A 172 -6.99 -8.29 -14.75
C GLU A 172 -7.26 -9.36 -15.83
N ASN A 173 -7.59 -8.90 -17.04
CA ASN A 173 -7.80 -9.74 -18.21
C ASN A 173 -6.77 -9.47 -19.30
N PRO A 174 -6.44 -10.47 -20.16
CA PRO A 174 -5.36 -10.36 -21.16
C PRO A 174 -5.49 -9.23 -22.18
N HIS A 175 -6.70 -8.78 -22.47
CA HIS A 175 -6.96 -7.70 -23.43
C HIS A 175 -6.81 -6.29 -22.84
N GLN A 176 -6.64 -6.17 -21.53
CA GLN A 176 -6.54 -4.89 -20.83
C GLN A 176 -5.06 -4.46 -20.75
N LYS A 177 -4.76 -3.23 -21.16
CA LYS A 177 -3.47 -2.60 -20.85
C LYS A 177 -3.43 -2.18 -19.39
N ALA A 178 -2.27 -2.29 -18.75
CA ALA A 178 -2.08 -1.92 -17.37
C ALA A 178 -0.68 -1.41 -17.09
N ALA A 179 -0.56 -0.57 -16.07
CA ALA A 179 0.70 -0.09 -15.53
C ALA A 179 0.62 -0.04 -14.01
N PHE A 180 1.76 -0.11 -13.36
CA PHE A 180 1.90 0.03 -11.93
C PHE A 180 2.43 1.43 -11.60
N TYR A 181 1.74 2.10 -10.72
CA TYR A 181 2.10 3.41 -10.18
C TYR A 181 2.30 3.28 -8.67
N THR A 182 3.25 4.02 -8.12
CA THR A 182 3.53 4.06 -6.68
C THR A 182 3.40 5.48 -6.14
N GLU A 183 3.24 5.61 -4.84
CA GLU A 183 3.47 6.86 -4.15
C GLU A 183 4.91 7.35 -4.37
N GLN A 184 5.19 8.64 -4.09
CA GLN A 184 6.53 9.22 -4.25
C GLN A 184 7.57 8.48 -3.40
N ASN A 185 7.25 8.24 -2.14
CA ASN A 185 8.11 7.57 -1.15
C ASN A 185 7.31 6.46 -0.46
N PRO A 186 7.06 5.32 -1.13
CA PRO A 186 6.29 4.24 -0.52
C PRO A 186 7.07 3.65 0.66
N PRO A 187 6.41 3.42 1.80
CA PRO A 187 7.08 2.90 2.99
C PRO A 187 7.57 1.46 2.80
N ALA A 188 8.66 1.11 3.49
CA ALA A 188 9.14 -0.27 3.55
C ALA A 188 8.03 -1.22 4.05
N GLY A 189 8.08 -2.46 3.61
CA GLY A 189 7.04 -3.44 3.91
C GLY A 189 5.77 -3.26 3.07
N THR A 190 5.81 -2.54 1.95
CA THR A 190 4.71 -2.42 0.98
C THR A 190 5.12 -2.90 -0.39
N ILE A 191 4.16 -3.30 -1.23
CA ILE A 191 4.44 -3.66 -2.62
C ILE A 191 4.92 -2.45 -3.43
N GLY A 192 4.48 -1.25 -3.07
CA GLY A 192 4.98 -0.01 -3.66
C GLY A 192 6.47 0.22 -3.44
N HIS A 193 7.01 -0.18 -2.30
CA HIS A 193 8.45 -0.10 -1.97
C HIS A 193 9.24 -1.29 -2.52
N ALA A 194 8.61 -2.47 -2.58
CA ALA A 194 9.28 -3.74 -2.87
C ALA A 194 10.05 -3.73 -4.20
N TRP A 195 11.11 -4.51 -4.31
CA TRP A 195 11.85 -4.73 -5.54
C TRP A 195 11.88 -6.21 -5.90
N GLN A 196 11.81 -6.45 -7.19
CA GLN A 196 11.87 -7.82 -7.72
C GLN A 196 13.33 -8.24 -7.90
N ILE A 197 13.72 -9.34 -7.22
CA ILE A 197 15.08 -9.89 -7.28
C ILE A 197 15.25 -10.76 -8.53
N GLN A 198 14.24 -11.56 -8.88
CA GLN A 198 14.26 -12.43 -10.05
C GLN A 198 12.86 -12.71 -10.60
N GLY A 199 12.81 -13.35 -11.75
CA GLY A 199 11.58 -13.87 -12.36
C GLY A 199 11.08 -13.04 -13.53
N LYS A 200 9.95 -13.48 -14.11
CA LYS A 200 9.24 -12.73 -15.16
C LYS A 200 8.66 -11.45 -14.62
N ALA A 201 8.39 -10.47 -15.48
CA ALA A 201 7.67 -9.26 -15.13
C ALA A 201 6.35 -9.60 -14.40
N LEU A 202 6.02 -8.78 -13.41
CA LEU A 202 4.78 -8.91 -12.65
C LEU A 202 3.57 -8.60 -13.53
N SER A 203 2.47 -9.32 -13.32
CA SER A 203 1.16 -8.97 -13.86
C SER A 203 0.36 -8.17 -12.84
N TYR A 204 -0.73 -7.58 -13.28
CA TYR A 204 -1.71 -6.90 -12.44
C TYR A 204 -2.16 -7.80 -11.27
N ASN A 205 -2.54 -9.05 -11.56
CA ASN A 205 -2.98 -10.01 -10.54
C ASN A 205 -1.84 -10.41 -9.59
N ASN A 206 -0.59 -10.54 -10.08
CA ASN A 206 0.54 -10.82 -9.18
C ASN A 206 0.74 -9.71 -8.14
N ILE A 207 0.59 -8.45 -8.53
CA ILE A 207 0.71 -7.31 -7.61
C ILE A 207 -0.45 -7.30 -6.61
N ALA A 208 -1.68 -7.48 -7.07
CA ALA A 208 -2.86 -7.51 -6.20
C ALA A 208 -2.82 -8.67 -5.19
N ASP A 209 -2.45 -9.88 -5.65
CA ASP A 209 -2.32 -11.04 -4.77
C ASP A 209 -1.15 -10.90 -3.79
N ALA A 210 -0.03 -10.31 -4.25
CA ALA A 210 1.13 -10.06 -3.39
C ALA A 210 0.83 -9.02 -2.29
N ASP A 211 0.07 -7.99 -2.62
CA ASP A 211 -0.38 -6.99 -1.64
C ASP A 211 -1.33 -7.60 -0.60
N ALA A 212 -2.29 -8.41 -1.04
CA ALA A 212 -3.20 -9.13 -0.14
C ALA A 212 -2.45 -10.11 0.78
N ALA A 213 -1.51 -10.88 0.24
CA ALA A 213 -0.72 -11.84 1.01
C ALA A 213 0.19 -11.15 2.04
N LEU A 214 0.89 -10.09 1.63
CA LEU A 214 1.78 -9.31 2.49
C LEU A 214 1.00 -8.59 3.58
N SER A 215 -0.17 -8.04 3.26
CA SER A 215 -1.03 -7.35 4.22
C SER A 215 -1.55 -8.29 5.30
N CYS A 216 -1.97 -9.49 4.92
CA CYS A 216 -2.33 -10.53 5.90
C CYS A 216 -1.13 -10.95 6.75
N ALA A 217 0.06 -11.12 6.15
CA ALA A 217 1.27 -11.52 6.88
C ALA A 217 1.71 -10.49 7.94
N LYS A 218 1.42 -9.21 7.72
CA LYS A 218 1.72 -8.12 8.67
C LYS A 218 0.92 -8.16 9.96
N GLU A 219 -0.20 -8.87 10.01
CA GLU A 219 -0.99 -9.03 11.24
C GLU A 219 -0.28 -9.91 12.29
N PHE A 220 0.78 -10.63 11.88
CA PHE A 220 1.51 -11.58 12.72
C PHE A 220 2.92 -11.05 13.04
N HIS A 221 3.02 -10.19 14.08
CA HIS A 221 4.30 -9.55 14.40
C HIS A 221 5.23 -10.44 15.23
N GLU A 222 4.68 -11.32 16.07
CA GLU A 222 5.45 -12.07 17.08
C GLU A 222 6.07 -13.34 16.51
N THR A 223 5.28 -14.12 15.77
CA THR A 223 5.64 -15.45 15.29
C THR A 223 5.85 -15.46 13.78
N PRO A 224 6.79 -16.25 13.24
CA PRO A 224 6.89 -16.45 11.80
C PRO A 224 5.58 -16.95 11.20
N VAL A 225 5.15 -16.35 10.10
CA VAL A 225 3.92 -16.70 9.37
C VAL A 225 4.22 -17.01 7.92
N CYS A 226 3.45 -17.93 7.36
CA CYS A 226 3.27 -18.10 5.92
C CYS A 226 1.82 -17.85 5.55
N VAL A 227 1.59 -16.96 4.60
CA VAL A 227 0.29 -16.68 3.98
C VAL A 227 0.35 -17.09 2.52
N ILE A 228 -0.58 -17.93 2.10
CA ILE A 228 -0.75 -18.32 0.70
C ILE A 228 -2.04 -17.71 0.19
N VAL A 229 -1.94 -16.92 -0.87
CA VAL A 229 -3.06 -16.22 -1.49
C VAL A 229 -3.31 -16.71 -2.90
N LYS A 230 -4.57 -16.83 -3.25
CA LYS A 230 -5.06 -17.07 -4.60
C LYS A 230 -6.27 -16.17 -4.87
N HIS A 231 -6.21 -15.38 -5.95
CA HIS A 231 -7.28 -14.44 -6.33
C HIS A 231 -7.67 -13.49 -5.18
N ALA A 232 -6.66 -12.86 -4.59
CA ALA A 232 -6.76 -11.91 -3.47
C ALA A 232 -7.46 -12.47 -2.20
N ASN A 233 -7.51 -13.80 -2.03
CA ASN A 233 -7.99 -14.44 -0.82
C ASN A 233 -6.94 -15.37 -0.22
N PRO A 234 -6.71 -15.34 1.10
CA PRO A 234 -5.95 -16.38 1.78
C PRO A 234 -6.63 -17.75 1.58
N CYS A 235 -5.87 -18.70 1.06
CA CYS A 235 -6.29 -20.10 0.95
C CYS A 235 -5.58 -21.00 1.96
N GLY A 236 -4.50 -20.52 2.57
CA GLY A 236 -3.80 -21.17 3.65
C GLY A 236 -2.94 -20.18 4.42
N VAL A 237 -3.08 -20.17 5.75
CA VAL A 237 -2.29 -19.36 6.67
C VAL A 237 -1.89 -20.21 7.86
N ALA A 238 -0.65 -20.10 8.28
CA ALA A 238 -0.21 -20.69 9.54
C ALA A 238 0.97 -19.95 10.15
N THR A 239 1.05 -19.97 11.47
CA THR A 239 2.21 -19.53 12.24
C THR A 239 2.89 -20.71 12.91
N ASP A 240 4.21 -20.62 13.04
CA ASP A 240 5.02 -21.60 13.76
C ASP A 240 6.38 -20.96 14.07
N ASP A 241 7.02 -21.32 15.16
CA ASP A 241 8.37 -20.83 15.48
C ASP A 241 9.39 -21.23 14.39
N ASN A 242 9.12 -22.33 13.72
CA ASN A 242 9.88 -22.79 12.55
C ASN A 242 9.19 -22.32 11.27
N GLN A 243 9.81 -21.40 10.53
CA GLN A 243 9.28 -20.87 9.28
C GLN A 243 8.90 -21.92 8.25
N THR A 244 9.67 -23.01 8.16
CA THR A 244 9.36 -24.12 7.25
C THR A 244 8.07 -24.85 7.66
N MET A 245 7.86 -25.02 8.97
CA MET A 245 6.62 -25.59 9.48
C MET A 245 5.43 -24.67 9.26
N ALA A 246 5.59 -23.35 9.45
CA ALA A 246 4.56 -22.38 9.10
C ALA A 246 4.13 -22.52 7.63
N TYR A 247 5.10 -22.65 6.71
CA TYR A 247 4.80 -22.93 5.30
C TYR A 247 4.06 -24.26 5.10
N LEU A 248 4.56 -25.35 5.66
CA LEU A 248 3.96 -26.68 5.46
C LEU A 248 2.53 -26.76 5.99
N LYS A 249 2.25 -26.16 7.15
CA LYS A 249 0.90 -26.04 7.71
C LYS A 249 -0.01 -25.19 6.81
N ALA A 250 0.46 -24.01 6.37
CA ALA A 250 -0.31 -23.14 5.47
C ALA A 250 -0.64 -23.86 4.14
N PHE A 251 0.32 -24.56 3.55
CA PHE A 251 0.13 -25.34 2.33
C PHE A 251 -0.89 -26.49 2.54
N ALA A 252 -0.86 -27.15 3.68
CA ALA A 252 -1.77 -28.27 3.99
C ALA A 252 -3.25 -27.85 4.08
N THR A 253 -3.56 -26.56 4.26
CA THR A 253 -4.95 -26.05 4.36
C THR A 253 -5.73 -26.29 3.05
N ASP A 254 -5.11 -25.96 1.91
CA ASP A 254 -5.73 -26.11 0.58
C ASP A 254 -4.64 -26.27 -0.49
N PRO A 255 -4.02 -27.47 -0.60
CA PRO A 255 -2.94 -27.71 -1.56
C PRO A 255 -3.36 -27.48 -3.02
N THR A 256 -4.64 -27.71 -3.32
CA THR A 256 -5.19 -27.51 -4.67
C THR A 256 -5.20 -26.03 -5.06
N SER A 257 -5.72 -25.15 -4.19
CA SER A 257 -5.74 -23.71 -4.45
C SER A 257 -4.34 -23.09 -4.33
N ALA A 258 -3.46 -23.64 -3.51
CA ALA A 258 -2.08 -23.18 -3.36
C ALA A 258 -1.25 -23.30 -4.65
N PHE A 259 -1.63 -24.19 -5.58
CA PHE A 259 -0.94 -24.33 -6.86
C PHE A 259 -1.00 -23.02 -7.68
N GLY A 260 0.17 -22.47 -8.01
CA GLY A 260 0.29 -21.19 -8.67
C GLY A 260 -0.14 -20.00 -7.79
N GLY A 261 -0.11 -20.17 -6.47
CA GLY A 261 -0.41 -19.14 -5.50
C GLY A 261 0.74 -18.15 -5.29
N VAL A 262 0.43 -17.10 -4.56
CA VAL A 262 1.37 -16.09 -4.07
C VAL A 262 1.61 -16.31 -2.58
N LEU A 263 2.89 -16.40 -2.19
CA LEU A 263 3.29 -16.65 -0.81
C LEU A 263 3.88 -15.38 -0.21
N ALA A 264 3.48 -15.06 1.02
CA ALA A 264 4.10 -13.99 1.80
C ALA A 264 4.59 -14.51 3.15
N PHE A 265 5.74 -13.98 3.57
CA PHE A 265 6.39 -14.25 4.84
C PHE A 265 6.68 -12.96 5.58
N ASN A 266 6.59 -12.98 6.90
CA ASN A 266 6.88 -11.81 7.74
C ASN A 266 8.32 -11.79 8.30
N ARG A 267 9.14 -12.74 7.93
CA ARG A 267 10.56 -12.86 8.32
C ARG A 267 11.42 -13.13 7.10
N LYS A 268 12.72 -12.89 7.23
CA LYS A 268 13.72 -13.27 6.23
C LYS A 268 13.55 -14.74 5.85
N LEU A 269 13.41 -15.02 4.55
CA LEU A 269 13.16 -16.38 4.07
C LEU A 269 14.47 -17.15 3.96
N THR A 270 14.44 -18.38 4.55
CA THR A 270 15.61 -19.25 4.65
C THR A 270 15.71 -20.26 3.52
N GLY A 271 16.94 -20.77 3.24
CA GLY A 271 17.18 -21.80 2.23
C GLY A 271 16.33 -23.05 2.46
N LYS A 272 16.22 -23.52 3.72
CA LYS A 272 15.40 -24.70 4.08
C LYS A 272 13.92 -24.51 3.72
N THR A 273 13.39 -23.31 3.96
CA THR A 273 12.00 -22.98 3.58
C THR A 273 11.86 -22.90 2.05
N ALA A 274 12.84 -22.30 1.36
CA ALA A 274 12.87 -22.23 -0.10
C ALA A 274 12.87 -23.62 -0.77
N GLU A 275 13.68 -24.53 -0.25
CA GLU A 275 13.70 -25.93 -0.71
C GLU A 275 12.34 -26.61 -0.54
N SER A 276 11.73 -26.49 0.64
CA SER A 276 10.41 -27.05 0.92
C SER A 276 9.32 -26.49 0.00
N ILE A 277 9.36 -25.19 -0.33
CA ILE A 277 8.41 -24.57 -1.26
C ILE A 277 8.54 -25.18 -2.66
N LEU A 278 9.78 -25.28 -3.19
CA LEU A 278 10.00 -25.81 -4.54
C LEU A 278 9.73 -27.29 -4.66
N ASP A 279 9.83 -28.07 -3.55
CA ASP A 279 9.47 -29.48 -3.50
C ASP A 279 7.96 -29.70 -3.51
N LYS A 280 7.19 -28.86 -2.82
CA LYS A 280 5.76 -29.10 -2.59
C LYS A 280 4.83 -28.45 -3.62
N GLN A 281 5.15 -27.25 -4.11
CA GLN A 281 4.23 -26.53 -4.99
C GLN A 281 4.92 -25.73 -6.09
N PHE A 282 4.17 -25.49 -7.13
CA PHE A 282 4.46 -24.39 -8.07
C PHE A 282 3.95 -23.09 -7.45
N ALA A 283 4.86 -22.16 -7.11
CA ALA A 283 4.55 -20.82 -6.68
C ALA A 283 4.77 -19.81 -7.82
N GLU A 284 3.89 -18.84 -7.98
CA GLU A 284 4.07 -17.77 -8.97
C GLU A 284 4.90 -16.61 -8.43
N VAL A 285 4.67 -16.23 -7.17
CA VAL A 285 5.33 -15.11 -6.50
C VAL A 285 5.64 -15.49 -5.06
N ILE A 286 6.81 -15.10 -4.59
CA ILE A 286 7.19 -15.18 -3.18
C ILE A 286 7.61 -13.80 -2.72
N VAL A 287 7.00 -13.32 -1.63
CA VAL A 287 7.27 -12.03 -1.00
C VAL A 287 7.80 -12.24 0.41
N ALA A 288 8.91 -11.60 0.73
CA ALA A 288 9.45 -11.58 2.10
C ALA A 288 10.21 -10.28 2.37
N PRO A 289 10.44 -9.93 3.65
CA PRO A 289 11.28 -8.78 4.01
C PRO A 289 12.69 -8.85 3.45
N ASP A 290 13.27 -10.05 3.44
CA ASP A 290 14.61 -10.35 2.94
C ASP A 290 14.73 -11.85 2.64
N PHE A 291 15.83 -12.26 2.00
CA PHE A 291 16.15 -13.64 1.65
C PHE A 291 17.58 -13.96 2.04
N ASP A 292 17.85 -15.15 2.57
CA ASP A 292 19.22 -15.58 2.76
C ASP A 292 19.87 -16.01 1.41
N LYS A 293 21.17 -16.09 1.39
CA LYS A 293 21.94 -16.43 0.17
C LYS A 293 21.58 -17.81 -0.39
N GLU A 294 21.23 -18.74 0.49
CA GLU A 294 20.87 -20.10 0.08
C GLU A 294 19.49 -20.14 -0.55
N ALA A 295 18.51 -19.41 0.03
CA ALA A 295 17.17 -19.27 -0.56
C ALA A 295 17.25 -18.69 -1.98
N LEU A 296 18.05 -17.66 -2.19
CA LEU A 296 18.23 -17.06 -3.52
C LEU A 296 18.85 -18.05 -4.52
N LYS A 297 19.84 -18.85 -4.12
CA LYS A 297 20.43 -19.89 -4.98
C LYS A 297 19.40 -20.95 -5.36
N ILE A 298 18.58 -21.41 -4.40
CA ILE A 298 17.53 -22.39 -4.62
C ILE A 298 16.48 -21.83 -5.59
N PHE A 299 15.99 -20.62 -5.37
CA PHE A 299 15.01 -20.00 -6.25
C PHE A 299 15.54 -19.70 -7.65
N ALA A 300 16.84 -19.41 -7.80
CA ALA A 300 17.47 -19.21 -9.10
C ALA A 300 17.36 -20.42 -10.05
N THR A 301 17.11 -21.63 -9.51
CA THR A 301 16.82 -22.85 -10.30
C THR A 301 15.50 -22.75 -11.08
N LYS A 302 14.57 -21.87 -10.63
CA LYS A 302 13.25 -21.64 -11.24
C LYS A 302 13.17 -20.23 -11.83
N LYS A 303 13.76 -20.04 -13.01
CA LYS A 303 13.90 -18.71 -13.69
C LYS A 303 12.61 -17.90 -13.81
N ASN A 304 11.44 -18.54 -13.84
CA ASN A 304 10.16 -17.87 -14.00
C ASN A 304 9.52 -17.45 -12.67
N LEU A 305 9.98 -18.01 -11.55
CA LEU A 305 9.49 -17.67 -10.22
C LEU A 305 9.84 -16.21 -9.90
N ARG A 306 8.86 -15.44 -9.48
CA ARG A 306 9.05 -14.06 -9.07
C ARG A 306 9.37 -14.01 -7.59
N VAL A 307 10.53 -13.46 -7.25
CA VAL A 307 11.00 -13.28 -5.88
C VAL A 307 11.05 -11.77 -5.60
N ILE A 308 10.32 -11.35 -4.59
CA ILE A 308 10.09 -9.94 -4.27
C ILE A 308 10.56 -9.67 -2.84
N CYS A 309 11.47 -8.73 -2.68
CA CYS A 309 11.90 -8.23 -1.38
C CYS A 309 11.12 -6.96 -1.05
N CYS A 310 10.35 -6.98 0.04
CA CYS A 310 9.55 -5.83 0.43
C CYS A 310 10.23 -4.90 1.46
N GLY A 311 11.42 -5.27 1.93
CA GLY A 311 12.09 -4.57 3.01
C GLY A 311 11.47 -4.87 4.38
N GLU A 312 11.97 -4.20 5.41
CA GLU A 312 11.55 -4.41 6.80
C GLU A 312 10.06 -4.11 7.00
N LEU A 313 9.37 -5.01 7.69
CA LEU A 313 7.98 -4.81 8.04
C LEU A 313 7.86 -3.91 9.28
N PRO A 314 6.99 -2.90 9.26
CA PRO A 314 6.79 -2.03 10.41
C PRO A 314 6.17 -2.82 11.57
N ALA A 315 6.65 -2.55 12.81
CA ALA A 315 6.11 -3.18 14.02
C ALA A 315 4.64 -2.83 14.30
N LYS A 316 4.18 -1.67 13.81
CA LYS A 316 2.79 -1.22 13.88
C LYS A 316 2.37 -0.63 12.55
N ALA A 317 1.13 -0.91 12.13
CA ALA A 317 0.52 -0.27 10.99
C ALA A 317 0.39 1.24 11.26
N LYS A 318 0.73 2.07 10.26
CA LYS A 318 0.48 3.52 10.30
C LYS A 318 -0.85 3.79 9.62
N PRO A 319 -1.62 4.79 10.07
CA PRO A 319 -2.84 5.22 9.38
C PRO A 319 -2.55 5.62 7.92
N TRP A 320 -3.40 5.17 7.01
CA TRP A 320 -3.37 5.54 5.60
C TRP A 320 -4.78 5.48 5.03
N LYS A 321 -5.01 6.12 3.86
CA LYS A 321 -6.33 6.11 3.21
C LYS A 321 -6.37 5.03 2.11
N MET A 322 -7.43 4.24 2.11
CA MET A 322 -7.74 3.29 1.05
C MET A 322 -8.64 3.92 0.00
N PHE A 323 -8.40 3.57 -1.26
CA PHE A 323 -9.14 4.11 -2.39
C PHE A 323 -9.79 3.00 -3.19
N LYS A 324 -11.04 3.23 -3.59
CA LYS A 324 -11.74 2.37 -4.54
C LYS A 324 -12.38 3.20 -5.63
N ARG A 325 -11.89 3.05 -6.86
CA ARG A 325 -12.50 3.70 -8.01
C ARG A 325 -13.89 3.13 -8.25
N VAL A 326 -14.87 4.01 -8.39
CA VAL A 326 -16.23 3.68 -8.84
C VAL A 326 -16.55 4.47 -10.10
N SER A 327 -17.61 4.10 -10.82
CA SER A 327 -18.01 4.84 -12.01
C SER A 327 -18.39 6.28 -11.63
N GLY A 328 -17.66 7.24 -12.19
CA GLY A 328 -17.86 8.67 -11.93
C GLY A 328 -17.31 9.19 -10.59
N GLY A 329 -16.65 8.36 -9.76
CA GLY A 329 -16.20 8.81 -8.44
C GLY A 329 -15.07 7.99 -7.82
N LEU A 330 -14.75 8.33 -6.59
CA LEU A 330 -13.77 7.66 -5.75
C LEU A 330 -14.34 7.48 -4.34
N LEU A 331 -14.33 6.26 -3.84
CA LEU A 331 -14.54 5.99 -2.42
C LEU A 331 -13.21 6.10 -1.71
N VAL A 332 -13.19 6.83 -0.60
CA VAL A 332 -12.03 7.02 0.28
C VAL A 332 -12.43 6.62 1.68
N GLN A 333 -11.63 5.80 2.33
CA GLN A 333 -11.83 5.40 3.71
C GLN A 333 -10.48 5.25 4.43
N ASP A 334 -10.52 5.21 5.75
CA ASP A 334 -9.34 4.79 6.52
C ASP A 334 -9.04 3.32 6.27
N ALA A 335 -7.75 2.99 6.25
CA ALA A 335 -7.35 1.60 6.28
C ALA A 335 -7.77 0.97 7.62
N ASP A 336 -8.25 -0.25 7.55
CA ASP A 336 -8.54 -1.03 8.75
C ASP A 336 -7.22 -1.50 9.38
N ILE A 337 -6.71 -0.71 10.32
CA ILE A 337 -5.47 -0.99 11.07
C ILE A 337 -5.75 -1.44 12.51
N GLU A 338 -7.01 -1.40 12.93
CA GLU A 338 -7.38 -1.82 14.27
C GLU A 338 -7.47 -3.35 14.36
N MET A 339 -7.05 -3.86 15.50
CA MET A 339 -7.16 -5.27 15.86
C MET A 339 -7.57 -5.37 17.31
N ILE A 340 -8.73 -5.94 17.55
CA ILE A 340 -9.20 -6.20 18.93
C ILE A 340 -8.32 -7.26 19.60
N ASP A 341 -8.09 -7.11 20.88
CA ASP A 341 -7.61 -8.22 21.70
C ASP A 341 -8.79 -9.16 21.96
N VAL A 342 -8.77 -10.34 21.35
CA VAL A 342 -9.85 -11.33 21.45
C VAL A 342 -10.14 -11.74 22.90
N LYS A 343 -9.15 -11.61 23.80
CA LYS A 343 -9.35 -11.87 25.24
C LYS A 343 -10.27 -10.85 25.93
N THR A 344 -10.44 -9.68 25.30
CA THR A 344 -11.35 -8.62 25.81
C THR A 344 -12.74 -8.70 25.18
N ALA A 345 -12.96 -9.61 24.24
CA ALA A 345 -14.28 -9.81 23.65
C ALA A 345 -15.28 -10.33 24.68
N GLU A 346 -16.54 -9.90 24.57
CA GLU A 346 -17.60 -10.34 25.45
C GLU A 346 -17.94 -11.81 25.18
N VAL A 347 -17.93 -12.63 26.24
CA VAL A 347 -18.38 -14.02 26.18
C VAL A 347 -19.86 -14.07 26.52
N VAL A 348 -20.69 -14.23 25.50
CA VAL A 348 -22.17 -14.19 25.62
C VAL A 348 -22.79 -15.56 25.87
N THR A 349 -22.04 -16.64 25.76
CA THR A 349 -22.48 -18.04 25.95
C THR A 349 -22.18 -18.52 27.37
N LYS A 350 -22.90 -19.59 27.83
CA LYS A 350 -22.65 -20.21 29.12
C LYS A 350 -21.28 -20.84 29.25
N ARG A 351 -20.82 -21.50 28.18
CA ARG A 351 -19.45 -22.04 28.09
C ARG A 351 -18.47 -20.93 27.79
N LYS A 352 -17.42 -20.85 28.57
CA LYS A 352 -16.29 -19.94 28.25
C LYS A 352 -15.28 -20.64 27.34
N PRO A 353 -14.63 -19.93 26.42
CA PRO A 353 -13.56 -20.50 25.62
C PRO A 353 -12.36 -20.87 26.50
N THR A 354 -11.67 -21.93 26.15
CA THR A 354 -10.39 -22.31 26.75
C THR A 354 -9.28 -21.35 26.26
N GLU A 355 -8.12 -21.34 26.93
CA GLU A 355 -6.95 -20.53 26.48
C GLU A 355 -6.48 -20.92 25.08
N GLN A 356 -6.56 -22.18 24.72
CA GLN A 356 -6.22 -22.63 23.37
C GLN A 356 -7.24 -22.12 22.34
N GLU A 357 -8.53 -22.18 22.63
CA GLU A 357 -9.56 -21.62 21.75
C GLU A 357 -9.42 -20.10 21.60
N LEU A 358 -9.08 -19.36 22.65
CA LEU A 358 -8.81 -17.93 22.58
C LEU A 358 -7.61 -17.63 21.66
N THR A 359 -6.57 -18.43 21.73
CA THR A 359 -5.39 -18.31 20.85
C THR A 359 -5.76 -18.57 19.40
N ASP A 360 -6.51 -19.64 19.13
CA ASP A 360 -6.95 -19.98 17.79
C ASP A 360 -8.01 -19.01 17.25
N LEU A 361 -8.90 -18.47 18.11
CA LEU A 361 -9.84 -17.40 17.73
C LEU A 361 -9.10 -16.12 17.34
N ALA A 362 -8.06 -15.72 18.09
CA ALA A 362 -7.25 -14.56 17.77
C ALA A 362 -6.53 -14.74 16.42
N PHE A 363 -6.01 -15.93 16.15
CA PHE A 363 -5.43 -16.28 14.86
C PHE A 363 -6.49 -16.22 13.73
N ALA A 364 -7.64 -16.87 13.91
CA ALA A 364 -8.71 -16.91 12.93
C ALA A 364 -9.27 -15.52 12.63
N TRP A 365 -9.37 -14.65 13.64
CA TRP A 365 -9.83 -13.26 13.51
C TRP A 365 -8.90 -12.44 12.62
N LYS A 366 -7.58 -12.54 12.86
CA LYS A 366 -6.56 -11.89 12.01
C LYS A 366 -6.64 -12.33 10.56
N VAL A 367 -6.84 -13.62 10.29
CA VAL A 367 -7.01 -14.14 8.93
C VAL A 367 -8.33 -13.67 8.33
N GLY A 368 -9.44 -13.72 9.09
CA GLY A 368 -10.78 -13.35 8.65
C GLY A 368 -10.88 -11.93 8.11
N LYS A 369 -10.13 -10.99 8.68
CA LYS A 369 -9.99 -9.61 8.21
C LYS A 369 -9.58 -9.51 6.74
N TRP A 370 -8.78 -10.45 6.23
CA TRP A 370 -8.23 -10.46 4.87
C TRP A 370 -8.97 -11.39 3.91
N VAL A 371 -10.00 -12.07 4.37
CA VAL A 371 -10.86 -12.93 3.54
C VAL A 371 -12.04 -12.12 3.03
N LYS A 372 -12.36 -12.23 1.75
CA LYS A 372 -13.50 -11.50 1.16
C LYS A 372 -14.83 -11.95 1.73
N SER A 373 -15.66 -10.98 2.07
CA SER A 373 -17.01 -11.18 2.62
C SER A 373 -17.94 -11.96 1.67
N ASN A 374 -18.82 -12.82 2.11
CA ASN A 374 -18.90 -13.29 3.50
C ASN A 374 -17.70 -14.19 3.82
N ALA A 375 -16.96 -13.87 4.88
CA ALA A 375 -15.77 -14.59 5.27
C ALA A 375 -16.04 -15.55 6.44
N ILE A 376 -15.63 -16.81 6.27
CA ILE A 376 -15.58 -17.83 7.32
C ILE A 376 -14.19 -18.44 7.34
N VAL A 377 -13.57 -18.45 8.51
CA VAL A 377 -12.26 -19.05 8.74
C VAL A 377 -12.35 -20.07 9.87
N TYR A 378 -12.05 -21.32 9.57
CA TYR A 378 -11.83 -22.37 10.57
C TYR A 378 -10.35 -22.44 10.90
N ALA A 379 -10.02 -22.46 12.18
CA ALA A 379 -8.65 -22.53 12.64
C ALA A 379 -8.46 -23.46 13.83
N LYS A 380 -7.28 -24.05 13.92
CA LYS A 380 -6.83 -24.90 15.01
C LYS A 380 -5.30 -24.92 15.05
N ASP A 381 -4.72 -24.89 16.24
CA ASP A 381 -3.27 -24.97 16.45
C ASP A 381 -2.48 -23.96 15.58
N ALA A 382 -2.99 -22.70 15.53
CA ALA A 382 -2.42 -21.59 14.75
C ALA A 382 -2.26 -21.88 13.24
N GLN A 383 -3.20 -22.67 12.70
CA GLN A 383 -3.31 -23.02 11.27
C GLN A 383 -4.76 -22.86 10.81
N THR A 384 -4.97 -22.36 9.62
CA THR A 384 -6.28 -22.42 8.95
C THR A 384 -6.61 -23.89 8.61
N ILE A 385 -7.81 -24.31 8.94
CA ILE A 385 -8.32 -25.65 8.63
C ILE A 385 -9.19 -25.62 7.38
N GLY A 386 -9.93 -24.53 7.19
CA GLY A 386 -10.72 -24.28 6.01
C GLY A 386 -11.11 -22.81 5.89
N VAL A 387 -11.18 -22.31 4.68
CA VAL A 387 -11.55 -20.92 4.38
C VAL A 387 -12.68 -20.88 3.38
N GLY A 388 -13.77 -20.21 3.74
CA GLY A 388 -14.88 -19.88 2.85
C GLY A 388 -14.93 -18.39 2.59
N ALA A 389 -14.80 -17.98 1.33
CA ALA A 389 -14.63 -16.59 0.94
C ALA A 389 -15.61 -16.18 -0.15
N GLY A 390 -16.03 -14.90 -0.14
CA GLY A 390 -16.68 -14.23 -1.27
C GLY A 390 -18.08 -14.75 -1.64
N GLN A 391 -18.78 -15.42 -0.72
CA GLN A 391 -20.10 -15.96 -0.98
C GLN A 391 -21.22 -14.98 -0.57
N MET A 392 -22.35 -15.00 -1.29
CA MET A 392 -23.50 -14.18 -0.97
C MET A 392 -24.22 -14.66 0.31
N SER A 393 -23.99 -15.90 0.72
CA SER A 393 -24.55 -16.50 1.93
C SER A 393 -23.44 -16.98 2.86
N ARG A 394 -23.50 -16.58 4.13
CA ARG A 394 -22.54 -16.97 5.17
C ARG A 394 -22.56 -18.48 5.42
N VAL A 395 -23.74 -19.10 5.40
CA VAL A 395 -23.89 -20.55 5.51
C VAL A 395 -23.18 -21.28 4.37
N VAL A 396 -23.22 -20.74 3.15
CA VAL A 396 -22.49 -21.29 2.01
C VAL A 396 -20.98 -21.15 2.20
N SER A 397 -20.50 -20.03 2.72
CA SER A 397 -19.07 -19.88 3.08
C SER A 397 -18.63 -20.92 4.10
N ALA A 398 -19.43 -21.16 5.14
CA ALA A 398 -19.15 -22.19 6.15
C ALA A 398 -19.07 -23.60 5.53
N ARG A 399 -20.02 -23.93 4.63
CA ARG A 399 -19.98 -25.22 3.89
C ARG A 399 -18.74 -25.35 3.01
N ILE A 400 -18.34 -24.29 2.31
CA ILE A 400 -17.13 -24.30 1.49
C ILE A 400 -15.89 -24.53 2.37
N ALA A 401 -15.80 -23.87 3.53
CA ALA A 401 -14.71 -24.11 4.47
C ALA A 401 -14.64 -25.58 4.91
N SER A 402 -15.79 -26.21 5.22
CA SER A 402 -15.84 -27.63 5.57
C SER A 402 -15.43 -28.53 4.40
N ILE A 403 -15.96 -28.30 3.20
CA ILE A 403 -15.61 -29.09 2.00
C ILE A 403 -14.10 -29.03 1.74
N LYS A 404 -13.50 -27.84 1.80
CA LYS A 404 -12.07 -27.68 1.58
C LYS A 404 -11.22 -28.38 2.64
N ALA A 405 -11.66 -28.34 3.90
CA ALA A 405 -11.00 -29.10 4.96
C ALA A 405 -11.04 -30.60 4.70
N ASP A 406 -12.19 -31.15 4.33
CA ASP A 406 -12.37 -32.56 4.00
C ASP A 406 -11.52 -32.96 2.78
N ASP A 407 -11.52 -32.16 1.71
CA ASP A 407 -10.72 -32.39 0.50
C ASP A 407 -9.21 -32.41 0.81
N ALA A 408 -8.77 -31.59 1.77
CA ALA A 408 -7.39 -31.54 2.26
C ALA A 408 -7.06 -32.64 3.31
N GLY A 409 -8.05 -33.43 3.72
CA GLY A 409 -7.90 -34.46 4.77
C GLY A 409 -7.72 -33.87 6.18
N LEU A 410 -8.09 -32.59 6.39
CA LEU A 410 -8.05 -31.93 7.68
C LEU A 410 -9.36 -32.13 8.45
N LYS A 411 -9.24 -32.29 9.77
CA LYS A 411 -10.41 -32.48 10.65
C LYS A 411 -10.90 -31.13 11.18
N VAL A 412 -12.14 -30.76 10.85
CA VAL A 412 -12.80 -29.57 11.41
C VAL A 412 -13.11 -29.73 12.90
N THR A 413 -13.33 -30.97 13.36
CA THR A 413 -13.65 -31.25 14.77
C THR A 413 -12.61 -30.68 15.74
N GLY A 414 -13.07 -29.88 16.67
CA GLY A 414 -12.24 -29.19 17.67
C GLY A 414 -11.56 -27.94 17.14
N SER A 415 -11.97 -27.45 15.98
CA SER A 415 -11.55 -26.13 15.45
C SER A 415 -12.42 -25.01 16.02
N VAL A 416 -11.93 -23.78 15.93
CA VAL A 416 -12.68 -22.57 16.16
C VAL A 416 -13.10 -21.91 14.83
N MET A 417 -14.04 -20.99 14.87
CA MET A 417 -14.54 -20.27 13.71
C MET A 417 -14.48 -18.76 13.92
N ALA A 418 -13.97 -18.01 12.96
CA ALA A 418 -14.14 -16.58 12.84
C ALA A 418 -15.07 -16.23 11.66
N SER A 419 -15.93 -15.24 11.88
CA SER A 419 -16.84 -14.69 10.87
C SER A 419 -16.71 -13.16 10.80
N ASP A 420 -16.63 -12.58 9.60
CA ASP A 420 -16.50 -11.13 9.36
C ASP A 420 -17.74 -10.31 9.73
N ALA A 421 -18.89 -10.96 9.94
CA ALA A 421 -20.12 -10.34 10.42
C ALA A 421 -20.99 -11.35 11.21
N PHE A 422 -22.05 -10.86 11.85
CA PHE A 422 -22.95 -11.69 12.62
C PHE A 422 -23.70 -12.74 11.78
N PHE A 423 -24.14 -13.82 12.44
CA PHE A 423 -25.05 -14.78 11.84
C PHE A 423 -26.48 -14.26 11.98
N PRO A 424 -27.24 -14.08 10.87
CA PRO A 424 -28.60 -13.55 10.93
C PRO A 424 -29.61 -14.55 11.52
N PHE A 425 -29.27 -15.85 11.55
CA PHE A 425 -30.11 -16.94 12.02
C PHE A 425 -29.26 -18.01 12.70
N ARG A 426 -29.91 -18.81 13.54
CA ARG A 426 -29.26 -19.89 14.29
C ARG A 426 -28.64 -21.01 13.41
N ASP A 427 -29.15 -21.17 12.19
CA ASP A 427 -28.73 -22.24 11.26
C ASP A 427 -27.21 -22.21 10.95
N GLY A 428 -26.59 -21.05 10.95
CA GLY A 428 -25.16 -20.89 10.79
C GLY A 428 -24.38 -21.48 11.97
N ILE A 429 -24.84 -21.27 13.20
CA ILE A 429 -24.25 -21.81 14.43
C ILE A 429 -24.51 -23.33 14.53
N ASP A 430 -25.75 -23.78 14.24
CA ASP A 430 -26.07 -25.21 14.19
C ASP A 430 -25.19 -25.95 13.16
N ALA A 431 -24.97 -25.38 11.98
CA ALA A 431 -24.09 -25.97 10.97
C ALA A 431 -22.61 -26.02 11.42
N ALA A 432 -22.13 -24.96 12.09
CA ALA A 432 -20.79 -24.95 12.66
C ALA A 432 -20.61 -26.03 13.74
N ALA A 433 -21.59 -26.18 14.62
CA ALA A 433 -21.59 -27.24 15.66
C ALA A 433 -21.58 -28.65 15.04
N GLN A 434 -22.38 -28.88 13.99
CA GLN A 434 -22.41 -30.15 13.27
C GLN A 434 -21.07 -30.46 12.57
N ALA A 435 -20.36 -29.43 12.12
CA ALA A 435 -19.01 -29.59 11.57
C ALA A 435 -17.95 -29.87 12.66
N GLY A 436 -18.28 -29.67 13.93
CA GLY A 436 -17.39 -29.92 15.07
C GLY A 436 -16.63 -28.66 15.55
N ILE A 437 -17.10 -27.47 15.20
CA ILE A 437 -16.59 -26.18 15.74
C ILE A 437 -16.94 -26.11 17.22
N THR A 438 -16.00 -25.64 18.03
CA THR A 438 -16.16 -25.57 19.48
C THR A 438 -16.30 -24.13 20.01
N ALA A 439 -15.79 -23.13 19.30
CA ALA A 439 -15.92 -21.73 19.68
C ALA A 439 -16.03 -20.86 18.44
N VAL A 440 -16.75 -19.73 18.54
CA VAL A 440 -17.01 -18.78 17.44
C VAL A 440 -16.73 -17.36 17.88
N ILE A 441 -16.05 -16.59 17.02
CA ILE A 441 -15.94 -15.14 17.15
C ILE A 441 -16.65 -14.44 16.00
N GLN A 442 -17.47 -13.44 16.32
CA GLN A 442 -18.18 -12.61 15.36
C GLN A 442 -18.45 -11.21 15.97
N PRO A 443 -18.77 -10.18 15.15
CA PRO A 443 -19.04 -8.84 15.68
C PRO A 443 -20.31 -8.73 16.54
N GLY A 444 -21.31 -9.61 16.40
CA GLY A 444 -22.60 -9.46 17.01
C GLY A 444 -23.44 -8.31 16.41
N GLY A 445 -24.56 -7.96 17.04
CA GLY A 445 -25.44 -6.85 16.63
C GLY A 445 -26.63 -7.25 15.73
N SER A 446 -26.91 -8.54 15.61
CA SER A 446 -28.15 -9.02 14.96
C SER A 446 -29.35 -8.83 15.87
N ILE A 447 -30.50 -8.47 15.29
CA ILE A 447 -31.80 -8.49 16.01
C ILE A 447 -32.09 -9.89 16.59
N ARG A 448 -31.48 -10.94 16.07
CA ARG A 448 -31.65 -12.35 16.46
C ARG A 448 -30.43 -12.95 17.12
N ASP A 449 -29.53 -12.14 17.69
CA ASP A 449 -28.34 -12.64 18.40
C ASP A 449 -28.72 -13.67 19.49
N GLU A 450 -29.83 -13.45 20.20
CA GLU A 450 -30.32 -14.36 21.23
C GLU A 450 -30.60 -15.78 20.69
N GLU A 451 -31.13 -15.92 19.44
CA GLU A 451 -31.34 -17.25 18.81
C GLU A 451 -30.00 -17.94 18.54
N GLY A 452 -28.99 -17.19 18.13
CA GLY A 452 -27.62 -17.68 17.88
C GLY A 452 -26.94 -18.11 19.19
N ILE A 453 -27.04 -17.29 20.23
CA ILE A 453 -26.50 -17.60 21.57
C ILE A 453 -27.12 -18.88 22.13
N GLN A 454 -28.46 -19.00 22.07
CA GLN A 454 -29.16 -20.21 22.50
C GLN A 454 -28.75 -21.46 21.71
N ALA A 455 -28.49 -21.33 20.40
CA ALA A 455 -27.99 -22.43 19.59
C ALA A 455 -26.57 -22.83 20.04
N ALA A 456 -25.67 -21.86 20.26
CA ALA A 456 -24.31 -22.11 20.76
C ALA A 456 -24.35 -22.81 22.14
N ASP A 457 -25.19 -22.34 23.07
CA ASP A 457 -25.41 -22.94 24.38
C ASP A 457 -25.92 -24.38 24.27
N ALA A 458 -26.88 -24.65 23.37
CA ALA A 458 -27.43 -25.99 23.16
C ALA A 458 -26.36 -26.99 22.65
N HIS A 459 -25.36 -26.50 21.94
CA HIS A 459 -24.24 -27.31 21.43
C HIS A 459 -22.99 -27.24 22.33
N ALA A 460 -23.05 -26.62 23.49
CA ALA A 460 -21.91 -26.39 24.39
C ALA A 460 -20.72 -25.70 23.70
N MET A 461 -21.00 -24.76 22.79
CA MET A 461 -20.01 -23.90 22.14
C MET A 461 -19.74 -22.63 22.95
N ALA A 462 -18.55 -22.01 22.76
CA ALA A 462 -18.22 -20.69 23.28
C ALA A 462 -18.31 -19.64 22.18
#